data_7a0f91228e6a53ab686b0713d0890af1
#
_entry.id   7a0f91228e6a53ab686b0713d0890af1
#
_cell.length_a   1.000
_cell.length_b   1.000
_cell.length_c   1.000
_cell.angle_alpha   90.00
_cell.angle_beta   90.00
_cell.angle_gamma   90.00
#
_symmetry.space_group_name_H-M   'P 1'
#
loop_
_entity.id
_entity.type
_entity.pdbx_description
1 polymer ?
#
loop_
_entity_poly.entity_id
_entity_poly.type
_entity_poly.pdbx_seq_one_letter_code
_entity_poly.pdbx_strand_id
1 'polypeptide(L)'
;EKKGKLVSGHVQRIDHLRNNVMIRVGNEDAVISGNEQTPGEKLTPGEEVMLFVMDVKDDTRGLQIVLSRSHPGLVKELFKREVPEIADGTVEIKAIAREAGSRTKIAVYSNNPDVDSIGACVGAKGMRVSNILSELRGEKIDIITYSEDPSEYITSALSPATASSIEVNAEEKSCSVTVPENQLSLAIGKEGQNARLAAKLTGWKIDIKSN
;
A
#
# COMPACT_ATOMS: atom_id res chain seq x y z
N GLU A 1 -1.05 22.49 -5.88
CA GLU A 1 -2.30 21.69 -5.96
C GLU A 1 -2.10 20.21 -6.33
N LYS A 2 -0.90 19.77 -6.77
CA LYS A 2 -0.65 18.37 -7.19
C LYS A 2 -0.04 17.49 -6.10
N LYS A 3 0.46 18.06 -5.00
CA LYS A 3 1.06 17.30 -3.89
C LYS A 3 0.05 16.31 -3.30
N GLY A 4 0.50 15.08 -3.05
CA GLY A 4 -0.33 14.01 -2.53
C GLY A 4 -1.29 13.38 -3.54
N LYS A 5 -1.13 13.66 -4.83
CA LYS A 5 -2.02 13.16 -5.89
C LYS A 5 -1.29 12.20 -6.83
N LEU A 6 -2.10 11.45 -7.56
CA LEU A 6 -1.67 10.58 -8.63
C LEU A 6 -1.53 11.36 -9.92
N VAL A 7 -0.43 11.16 -10.64
CA VAL A 7 -0.21 11.72 -11.98
C VAL A 7 0.28 10.64 -12.92
N SER A 8 0.00 10.80 -14.21
CA SER A 8 0.58 9.97 -15.27
C SER A 8 1.85 10.63 -15.79
N GLY A 9 2.87 9.84 -16.01
CA GLY A 9 4.13 10.32 -16.57
C GLY A 9 4.69 9.37 -17.62
N HIS A 10 5.41 9.96 -18.58
CA HIS A 10 6.11 9.20 -19.61
C HIS A 10 7.58 9.04 -19.25
N VAL A 11 8.06 7.81 -19.27
CA VAL A 11 9.48 7.51 -19.05
C VAL A 11 10.28 8.01 -20.26
N GLN A 12 11.20 8.94 -20.03
CA GLN A 12 12.03 9.54 -21.08
C GLN A 12 13.33 8.77 -21.26
N ARG A 13 14.08 8.60 -20.18
CA ARG A 13 15.35 7.90 -20.15
C ARG A 13 15.73 7.46 -18.75
N ILE A 14 16.67 6.54 -18.69
CA ILE A 14 17.23 6.04 -17.44
C ILE A 14 18.69 6.48 -17.35
N ASP A 15 19.02 7.18 -16.26
CA ASP A 15 20.41 7.52 -15.93
C ASP A 15 20.97 6.43 -15.02
N HIS A 16 21.67 5.49 -15.61
CA HIS A 16 22.26 4.35 -14.89
C HIS A 16 23.38 4.75 -13.93
N LEU A 17 24.05 5.87 -14.18
CA LEU A 17 25.14 6.33 -13.32
C LEU A 17 24.63 6.89 -12.00
N ARG A 18 23.52 7.61 -12.05
CA ARG A 18 22.88 8.22 -10.87
C ARG A 18 21.71 7.43 -10.35
N ASN A 19 21.36 6.32 -11.01
CA ASN A 19 20.17 5.53 -10.73
C ASN A 19 18.88 6.37 -10.69
N ASN A 20 18.74 7.28 -11.63
CA ASN A 20 17.56 8.13 -11.77
C ASN A 20 16.76 7.77 -13.02
N VAL A 21 15.44 7.94 -12.94
CA VAL A 21 14.56 7.82 -14.09
C VAL A 21 13.99 9.18 -14.43
N MET A 22 14.24 9.63 -15.65
CA MET A 22 13.71 10.91 -16.15
C MET A 22 12.29 10.70 -16.66
N ILE A 23 11.36 11.51 -16.14
CA ILE A 23 9.92 11.40 -16.40
C ILE A 23 9.41 12.75 -16.93
N ARG A 24 8.50 12.67 -17.90
CA ARG A 24 7.71 13.84 -18.35
C ARG A 24 6.29 13.74 -17.84
N VAL A 25 5.86 14.75 -17.09
CA VAL A 25 4.50 14.90 -16.56
C VAL A 25 3.88 16.14 -17.21
N GLY A 26 3.00 15.93 -18.19
CA GLY A 26 2.51 17.05 -19.02
C GLY A 26 3.65 17.71 -19.76
N ASN A 27 3.87 19.00 -19.50
CA ASN A 27 4.98 19.78 -20.08
C ASN A 27 6.20 19.92 -19.17
N GLU A 28 6.15 19.31 -17.99
CA GLU A 28 7.20 19.42 -16.99
C GLU A 28 8.10 18.20 -16.98
N ASP A 29 9.39 18.41 -16.80
CA ASP A 29 10.36 17.35 -16.59
C ASP A 29 10.52 17.08 -15.09
N ALA A 30 10.56 15.81 -14.73
CA ALA A 30 10.71 15.37 -13.35
C ALA A 30 11.64 14.15 -13.27
N VAL A 31 12.03 13.80 -12.07
CA VAL A 31 12.96 12.70 -11.81
C VAL A 31 12.41 11.81 -10.72
N ILE A 32 12.49 10.49 -10.93
CA ILE A 32 12.35 9.51 -9.86
C ILE A 32 13.77 9.14 -9.43
N SER A 33 14.16 9.50 -8.22
CA SER A 33 15.45 9.10 -7.64
C SER A 33 15.47 7.60 -7.34
N GLY A 34 16.66 7.03 -7.19
CA GLY A 34 16.82 5.61 -6.89
C GLY A 34 16.02 5.13 -5.67
N ASN A 35 15.97 5.95 -4.62
CA ASN A 35 15.23 5.65 -3.39
C ASN A 35 13.70 5.66 -3.56
N GLU A 36 13.21 6.31 -4.59
CA GLU A 36 11.79 6.43 -4.90
C GLU A 36 11.32 5.46 -5.99
N GLN A 37 12.21 4.61 -6.46
CA GLN A 37 11.90 3.52 -7.38
C GLN A 37 11.49 2.27 -6.60
N THR A 38 10.56 1.52 -7.18
CA THR A 38 10.13 0.24 -6.61
C THR A 38 11.21 -0.82 -6.86
N PRO A 39 11.70 -1.50 -5.82
CA PRO A 39 12.67 -2.58 -5.98
C PRO A 39 12.19 -3.65 -6.96
N GLY A 40 13.04 -4.03 -7.91
CA GLY A 40 12.75 -5.05 -8.92
C GLY A 40 11.88 -4.59 -10.08
N GLU A 41 11.32 -3.40 -10.04
CA GLU A 41 10.56 -2.83 -11.16
C GLU A 41 11.50 -2.29 -12.24
N LYS A 42 11.24 -2.67 -13.48
CA LYS A 42 11.97 -2.13 -14.63
C LYS A 42 11.08 -1.16 -15.40
N LEU A 43 11.47 0.11 -15.39
CA LEU A 43 10.84 1.13 -16.20
C LEU A 43 11.55 1.20 -17.55
N THR A 44 10.78 1.31 -18.63
CA THR A 44 11.28 1.31 -19.98
C THR A 44 11.00 2.66 -20.65
N PRO A 45 11.98 3.28 -21.32
CA PRO A 45 11.74 4.51 -22.08
C PRO A 45 10.57 4.37 -23.04
N GLY A 46 9.70 5.37 -23.07
CA GLY A 46 8.50 5.42 -23.91
C GLY A 46 7.23 4.90 -23.24
N GLU A 47 7.32 4.21 -22.10
CA GLU A 47 6.12 3.75 -21.39
C GLU A 47 5.49 4.84 -20.53
N GLU A 48 4.19 4.69 -20.28
CA GLU A 48 3.42 5.54 -19.38
C GLU A 48 3.22 4.81 -18.06
N VAL A 49 3.47 5.52 -16.95
CA VAL A 49 3.32 4.98 -15.59
C VAL A 49 2.62 5.98 -14.70
N MET A 50 1.91 5.45 -13.70
CA MET A 50 1.32 6.25 -12.64
C MET A 50 2.34 6.56 -11.56
N LEU A 51 2.27 7.77 -11.02
CA LEU A 51 3.25 8.31 -10.08
C LEU A 51 2.55 9.05 -8.95
N PHE A 52 3.11 8.94 -7.76
CA PHE A 52 2.67 9.71 -6.60
C PHE A 52 3.50 10.98 -6.48
N VAL A 53 2.84 12.13 -6.37
CA VAL A 53 3.51 13.43 -6.19
C VAL A 53 3.78 13.63 -4.70
N MET A 54 5.03 13.48 -4.29
CA MET A 54 5.44 13.67 -2.89
C MET A 54 5.52 15.13 -2.52
N ASP A 55 6.04 15.95 -3.42
CA ASP A 55 6.20 17.39 -3.21
C ASP A 55 6.27 18.13 -4.53
N VAL A 56 5.97 19.43 -4.48
CA VAL A 56 6.11 20.36 -5.60
C VAL A 56 6.86 21.57 -5.07
N LYS A 57 8.04 21.82 -5.61
CA LYS A 57 8.89 22.96 -5.25
C LYS A 57 8.95 23.94 -6.41
N ASP A 58 8.78 25.21 -6.11
CA ASP A 58 8.97 26.30 -7.06
C ASP A 58 10.22 27.05 -6.64
N ASP A 59 11.26 26.94 -7.43
CA ASP A 59 12.53 27.62 -7.18
C ASP A 59 12.95 28.50 -8.37
N THR A 60 14.09 29.13 -8.27
CA THR A 60 14.62 30.01 -9.32
C THR A 60 14.89 29.30 -10.66
N ARG A 61 14.85 27.95 -10.67
CA ARG A 61 15.05 27.14 -11.88
C ARG A 61 13.71 26.64 -12.46
N GLY A 62 12.58 27.00 -11.83
CA GLY A 62 11.24 26.58 -12.23
C GLY A 62 10.63 25.52 -11.32
N LEU A 63 9.53 24.96 -11.78
CA LEU A 63 8.76 23.97 -11.02
C LEU A 63 9.49 22.63 -10.96
N GLN A 64 9.75 22.14 -9.74
CA GLN A 64 10.32 20.82 -9.50
C GLN A 64 9.26 19.91 -8.88
N ILE A 65 8.95 18.81 -9.56
CA ILE A 65 7.99 17.82 -9.10
C ILE A 65 8.78 16.62 -8.55
N VAL A 66 8.56 16.31 -7.27
CA VAL A 66 9.17 15.16 -6.60
C VAL A 66 8.21 13.97 -6.68
N LEU A 67 8.60 12.94 -7.39
CA LEU A 67 7.79 11.78 -7.72
C LEU A 67 8.28 10.52 -7.01
N SER A 68 7.34 9.61 -6.74
CA SER A 68 7.64 8.29 -6.17
C SER A 68 6.79 7.19 -6.80
N ARG A 69 7.42 6.01 -6.95
CA ARG A 69 6.77 4.73 -7.25
C ARG A 69 6.74 3.81 -6.03
N SER A 70 7.53 4.09 -5.00
CA SER A 70 7.66 3.25 -3.80
C SER A 70 6.85 3.74 -2.60
N HIS A 71 6.36 4.97 -2.63
CA HIS A 71 5.62 5.56 -1.52
C HIS A 71 4.25 4.87 -1.33
N PRO A 72 3.80 4.63 -0.08
CA PRO A 72 2.47 4.07 0.19
C PRO A 72 1.32 4.87 -0.41
N GLY A 73 1.49 6.18 -0.57
CA GLY A 73 0.53 7.08 -1.19
C GLY A 73 0.17 6.70 -2.62
N LEU A 74 1.08 6.07 -3.37
CA LEU A 74 0.77 5.55 -4.70
C LEU A 74 -0.38 4.54 -4.64
N VAL A 75 -0.29 3.57 -3.75
CA VAL A 75 -1.32 2.53 -3.60
C VAL A 75 -2.63 3.15 -3.13
N LYS A 76 -2.57 4.06 -2.15
CA LYS A 76 -3.76 4.77 -1.64
C LYS A 76 -4.50 5.53 -2.75
N GLU A 77 -3.77 6.27 -3.57
CA GLU A 77 -4.36 7.05 -4.65
C GLU A 77 -4.85 6.16 -5.81
N LEU A 78 -4.21 5.02 -6.07
CA LEU A 78 -4.71 4.03 -7.01
C LEU A 78 -6.06 3.46 -6.57
N PHE A 79 -6.22 3.13 -5.29
CA PHE A 79 -7.51 2.71 -4.74
C PHE A 79 -8.58 3.81 -4.85
N LYS A 80 -8.22 5.03 -4.55
CA LYS A 80 -9.15 6.17 -4.69
C LYS A 80 -9.62 6.36 -6.13
N ARG A 81 -8.75 6.13 -7.11
CA ARG A 81 -9.10 6.20 -8.53
C ARG A 81 -10.04 5.08 -8.96
N GLU A 82 -9.77 3.85 -8.51
CA GLU A 82 -10.52 2.65 -8.96
C GLU A 82 -11.82 2.42 -8.17
N VAL A 83 -11.93 2.92 -6.95
CA VAL A 83 -13.03 2.66 -6.02
C VAL A 83 -13.83 3.93 -5.77
N PRO A 84 -14.99 4.12 -6.42
CA PRO A 84 -15.83 5.31 -6.24
C PRO A 84 -16.24 5.53 -4.79
N GLU A 85 -16.47 4.47 -4.03
CA GLU A 85 -16.87 4.53 -2.61
C GLU A 85 -15.73 5.07 -1.72
N ILE A 86 -14.48 4.95 -2.15
CA ILE A 86 -13.36 5.61 -1.48
C ILE A 86 -13.29 7.09 -1.88
N ALA A 87 -13.50 7.38 -3.16
CA ALA A 87 -13.48 8.75 -3.66
C ALA A 87 -14.57 9.63 -3.02
N ASP A 88 -15.75 9.08 -2.75
CA ASP A 88 -16.87 9.81 -2.13
C ASP A 88 -16.87 9.78 -0.59
N GLY A 89 -15.95 9.04 0.03
CA GLY A 89 -15.80 8.95 1.47
C GLY A 89 -16.68 7.90 2.16
N THR A 90 -17.49 7.13 1.43
CA THR A 90 -18.29 6.03 1.99
C THR A 90 -17.38 4.96 2.61
N VAL A 91 -16.32 4.62 1.92
CA VAL A 91 -15.26 3.72 2.39
C VAL A 91 -13.99 4.54 2.63
N GLU A 92 -13.35 4.31 3.76
CA GLU A 92 -12.10 4.99 4.12
C GLU A 92 -10.95 3.99 4.20
N ILE A 93 -9.76 4.41 3.73
CA ILE A 93 -8.52 3.72 4.03
C ILE A 93 -8.00 4.28 5.35
N LYS A 94 -8.08 3.48 6.42
CA LYS A 94 -7.67 3.88 7.77
C LYS A 94 -6.16 3.78 7.98
N ALA A 95 -5.52 2.83 7.35
CA ALA A 95 -4.08 2.62 7.45
C ALA A 95 -3.56 1.88 6.22
N ILE A 96 -2.28 2.04 5.96
CA ILE A 96 -1.56 1.35 4.88
C ILE A 96 -0.14 1.05 5.33
N ALA A 97 0.33 -0.16 5.03
CA ALA A 97 1.70 -0.58 5.23
C ALA A 97 2.20 -1.24 3.94
N ARG A 98 3.29 -0.73 3.39
CA ARG A 98 3.81 -1.16 2.08
C ARG A 98 5.27 -1.54 2.15
N GLU A 99 5.59 -2.70 1.62
CA GLU A 99 6.93 -3.06 1.15
C GLU A 99 6.88 -3.08 -0.37
N ALA A 100 7.31 -1.98 -0.97
CA ALA A 100 7.19 -1.73 -2.41
C ALA A 100 7.83 -2.85 -3.24
N GLY A 101 7.13 -3.29 -4.27
CA GLY A 101 7.56 -4.40 -5.13
C GLY A 101 7.28 -5.78 -4.55
N SER A 102 6.82 -5.89 -3.33
CA SER A 102 6.55 -7.16 -2.65
C SER A 102 5.11 -7.29 -2.17
N ARG A 103 4.72 -6.59 -1.13
CA ARG A 103 3.38 -6.70 -0.54
C ARG A 103 2.95 -5.41 0.14
N THR A 104 1.65 -5.14 0.06
CA THR A 104 0.98 -4.04 0.76
C THR A 104 -0.22 -4.58 1.54
N LYS A 105 -0.42 -4.08 2.75
CA LYS A 105 -1.67 -4.28 3.50
C LYS A 105 -2.39 -2.95 3.63
N ILE A 106 -3.69 -2.94 3.35
CA ILE A 106 -4.55 -1.76 3.57
C ILE A 106 -5.67 -2.12 4.54
N ALA A 107 -5.95 -1.24 5.47
CA ALA A 107 -7.08 -1.35 6.38
C ALA A 107 -8.19 -0.41 5.92
N VAL A 108 -9.36 -0.96 5.65
CA VAL A 108 -10.53 -0.23 5.13
C VAL A 108 -11.69 -0.30 6.08
N TYR A 109 -12.51 0.75 6.09
CA TYR A 109 -13.67 0.89 6.93
C TYR A 109 -14.82 1.50 6.14
N SER A 110 -16.03 0.97 6.29
CA SER A 110 -17.23 1.53 5.67
C SER A 110 -18.02 2.36 6.67
N ASN A 111 -18.32 3.61 6.29
CA ASN A 111 -19.19 4.50 7.05
C ASN A 111 -20.68 4.21 6.82
N ASN A 112 -21.01 3.35 5.85
CA ASN A 112 -22.35 2.92 5.54
C ASN A 112 -22.48 1.41 5.81
N PRO A 113 -23.35 0.97 6.73
CA PRO A 113 -23.51 -0.46 7.06
C PRO A 113 -24.01 -1.31 5.90
N ASP A 114 -24.60 -0.71 4.88
CA ASP A 114 -25.09 -1.40 3.68
C ASP A 114 -23.98 -1.58 2.61
N VAL A 115 -22.80 -0.99 2.82
CA VAL A 115 -21.67 -1.09 1.90
C VAL A 115 -20.56 -1.93 2.52
N ASP A 116 -20.22 -3.03 1.85
CA ASP A 116 -19.08 -3.87 2.22
C ASP A 116 -17.76 -3.19 1.80
N SER A 117 -16.94 -2.86 2.78
CA SER A 117 -15.68 -2.15 2.54
C SER A 117 -14.70 -2.95 1.68
N ILE A 118 -14.52 -4.23 1.97
CA ILE A 118 -13.64 -5.12 1.19
C ILE A 118 -14.21 -5.37 -0.20
N GLY A 119 -15.49 -5.72 -0.29
CA GLY A 119 -16.17 -5.97 -1.56
C GLY A 119 -16.11 -4.78 -2.51
N ALA A 120 -16.26 -3.55 -1.99
CA ALA A 120 -16.11 -2.32 -2.76
C ALA A 120 -14.70 -2.16 -3.35
N CYS A 121 -13.67 -2.49 -2.59
CA CYS A 121 -12.28 -2.39 -3.03
C CYS A 121 -11.91 -3.49 -4.04
N VAL A 122 -12.43 -4.68 -3.88
CA VAL A 122 -12.18 -5.81 -4.80
C VAL A 122 -12.88 -5.60 -6.13
N GLY A 123 -14.13 -5.16 -6.08
CA GLY A 123 -14.99 -4.94 -7.24
C GLY A 123 -15.55 -6.22 -7.83
N ALA A 124 -16.46 -6.07 -8.80
CA ALA A 124 -17.07 -7.18 -9.48
C ALA A 124 -16.02 -8.06 -10.15
N LYS A 125 -16.02 -9.35 -9.84
CA LYS A 125 -15.04 -10.34 -10.35
C LYS A 125 -13.57 -9.94 -10.10
N GLY A 126 -13.31 -9.14 -9.06
CA GLY A 126 -11.96 -8.68 -8.74
C GLY A 126 -11.38 -7.64 -9.68
N MET A 127 -12.19 -7.01 -10.50
CA MET A 127 -11.71 -6.07 -11.56
C MET A 127 -11.00 -4.85 -11.00
N ARG A 128 -11.50 -4.28 -9.91
CA ARG A 128 -10.92 -3.06 -9.34
C ARG A 128 -9.52 -3.33 -8.78
N VAL A 129 -9.39 -4.35 -7.94
CA VAL A 129 -8.07 -4.72 -7.38
C VAL A 129 -7.13 -5.22 -8.46
N SER A 130 -7.62 -5.91 -9.48
CA SER A 130 -6.83 -6.37 -10.62
C SER A 130 -6.19 -5.22 -11.40
N ASN A 131 -6.92 -4.13 -11.61
CA ASN A 131 -6.39 -2.93 -12.27
C ASN A 131 -5.26 -2.29 -11.45
N ILE A 132 -5.41 -2.27 -10.13
CA ILE A 132 -4.36 -1.76 -9.23
C ILE A 132 -3.13 -2.65 -9.26
N LEU A 133 -3.32 -3.98 -9.18
CA LEU A 133 -2.23 -4.96 -9.25
C LEU A 133 -1.46 -4.89 -10.56
N SER A 134 -2.15 -4.64 -11.68
CA SER A 134 -1.51 -4.45 -12.99
C SER A 134 -0.58 -3.25 -13.01
N GLU A 135 -0.98 -2.15 -12.39
CA GLU A 135 -0.13 -0.95 -12.29
C GLU A 135 1.09 -1.21 -11.38
N LEU A 136 0.92 -1.95 -10.29
CA LEU A 136 2.00 -2.24 -9.34
C LEU A 136 2.94 -3.38 -9.78
N ARG A 137 2.61 -4.10 -10.85
CA ARG A 137 3.51 -5.04 -11.54
C ARG A 137 4.12 -6.15 -10.67
N GLY A 138 3.28 -6.91 -9.98
CA GLY A 138 3.70 -8.08 -9.21
C GLY A 138 3.71 -7.89 -7.71
N GLU A 139 3.36 -6.73 -7.21
CA GLU A 139 3.13 -6.50 -5.78
C GLU A 139 1.83 -7.17 -5.35
N LYS A 140 1.80 -7.79 -4.16
CA LYS A 140 0.59 -8.40 -3.59
C LYS A 140 -0.11 -7.40 -2.67
N ILE A 141 -1.44 -7.48 -2.59
CA ILE A 141 -2.24 -6.61 -1.74
C ILE A 141 -3.16 -7.45 -0.87
N ASP A 142 -3.10 -7.21 0.45
CA ASP A 142 -4.06 -7.72 1.42
C ASP A 142 -5.00 -6.58 1.83
N ILE A 143 -6.29 -6.76 1.62
CA ILE A 143 -7.33 -5.80 2.02
C ILE A 143 -7.94 -6.28 3.32
N ILE A 144 -7.84 -5.47 4.36
CA ILE A 144 -8.14 -5.83 5.74
C ILE A 144 -9.27 -4.93 6.25
N THR A 145 -10.22 -5.49 6.99
CA THR A 145 -11.23 -4.69 7.67
C THR A 145 -10.62 -4.02 8.90
N TYR A 146 -10.73 -2.69 8.95
CA TYR A 146 -10.39 -1.93 10.14
C TYR A 146 -11.43 -2.15 11.23
N SER A 147 -10.98 -2.29 12.48
CA SER A 147 -11.84 -2.30 13.66
C SER A 147 -11.19 -1.46 14.76
N GLU A 148 -12.02 -0.79 15.57
CA GLU A 148 -11.55 -0.10 16.78
C GLU A 148 -11.18 -1.09 17.90
N ASP A 149 -11.72 -2.32 17.85
CA ASP A 149 -11.28 -3.40 18.72
C ASP A 149 -9.92 -3.92 18.27
N PRO A 150 -8.86 -3.75 19.09
CA PRO A 150 -7.53 -4.21 18.75
C PRO A 150 -7.45 -5.69 18.42
N SER A 151 -8.20 -6.52 19.11
CA SER A 151 -8.21 -7.97 18.89
C SER A 151 -8.71 -8.33 17.50
N GLU A 152 -9.81 -7.73 17.08
CA GLU A 152 -10.36 -7.92 15.73
C GLU A 152 -9.45 -7.37 14.66
N TYR A 153 -8.91 -6.17 14.87
CA TYR A 153 -8.06 -5.49 13.90
C TYR A 153 -6.75 -6.26 13.67
N ILE A 154 -6.06 -6.65 14.74
CA ILE A 154 -4.80 -7.39 14.65
C ILE A 154 -5.01 -8.75 14.00
N THR A 155 -6.07 -9.46 14.39
CA THR A 155 -6.42 -10.77 13.80
C THR A 155 -6.67 -10.64 12.29
N SER A 156 -7.42 -9.64 11.88
CA SER A 156 -7.66 -9.35 10.45
C SER A 156 -6.37 -8.97 9.72
N ALA A 157 -5.49 -8.20 10.36
CA ALA A 157 -4.22 -7.75 9.78
C ALA A 157 -3.26 -8.89 9.48
N LEU A 158 -3.39 -10.04 10.15
CA LEU A 158 -2.58 -11.23 9.89
C LEU A 158 -3.07 -12.06 8.69
N SER A 159 -4.18 -11.65 8.05
CA SER A 159 -4.65 -12.28 6.82
C SER A 159 -3.50 -12.45 5.81
N PRO A 160 -3.41 -13.58 5.08
CA PRO A 160 -4.40 -14.65 4.96
C PRO A 160 -4.36 -15.71 6.09
N ALA A 161 -3.50 -15.57 7.10
CA ALA A 161 -3.47 -16.49 8.22
C ALA A 161 -4.67 -16.28 9.14
N THR A 162 -5.14 -17.37 9.76
CA THR A 162 -6.20 -17.36 10.76
C THR A 162 -5.63 -17.60 12.15
N ALA A 163 -6.09 -16.81 13.13
CA ALA A 163 -5.68 -16.95 14.52
C ALA A 163 -6.65 -17.85 15.29
N SER A 164 -6.13 -18.64 16.25
CA SER A 164 -6.93 -19.40 17.19
C SER A 164 -7.35 -18.55 18.39
N SER A 165 -6.44 -17.70 18.87
CA SER A 165 -6.68 -16.79 20.00
C SER A 165 -5.72 -15.62 19.97
N ILE A 166 -6.09 -14.57 20.70
CA ILE A 166 -5.26 -13.37 20.86
C ILE A 166 -5.38 -12.84 22.29
N GLU A 167 -4.25 -12.45 22.85
CA GLU A 167 -4.16 -11.77 24.13
C GLU A 167 -3.55 -10.39 23.89
N VAL A 168 -4.27 -9.33 24.26
CA VAL A 168 -3.84 -7.95 24.05
C VAL A 168 -3.46 -7.27 25.35
N ASN A 169 -2.37 -6.49 25.32
CA ASN A 169 -1.98 -5.57 26.37
C ASN A 169 -2.10 -4.14 25.81
N ALA A 170 -3.18 -3.45 26.14
CA ALA A 170 -3.48 -2.13 25.63
C ALA A 170 -2.51 -1.05 26.11
N GLU A 171 -1.97 -1.18 27.33
CA GLU A 171 -1.04 -0.21 27.90
C GLU A 171 0.30 -0.19 27.13
N GLU A 172 0.81 -1.37 26.79
CA GLU A 172 2.06 -1.51 26.05
C GLU A 172 1.88 -1.52 24.53
N LYS A 173 0.65 -1.54 24.03
CA LYS A 173 0.32 -1.79 22.64
C LYS A 173 1.04 -3.02 22.08
N SER A 174 0.95 -4.10 22.83
CA SER A 174 1.52 -5.40 22.47
C SER A 174 0.47 -6.49 22.53
N CYS A 175 0.68 -7.55 21.77
CA CYS A 175 -0.21 -8.69 21.77
C CYS A 175 0.55 -9.99 21.50
N SER A 176 -0.06 -11.09 21.96
CA SER A 176 0.38 -12.45 21.65
C SER A 176 -0.75 -13.14 20.89
N VAL A 177 -0.46 -13.56 19.67
CA VAL A 177 -1.41 -14.24 18.80
C VAL A 177 -1.02 -15.70 18.70
N THR A 178 -1.98 -16.57 19.01
CA THR A 178 -1.81 -18.03 18.85
C THR A 178 -2.47 -18.45 17.54
N VAL A 179 -1.75 -19.18 16.73
CA VAL A 179 -2.24 -19.71 15.46
C VAL A 179 -2.13 -21.23 15.45
N PRO A 180 -2.94 -21.94 14.65
CA PRO A 180 -2.72 -23.36 14.41
C PRO A 180 -1.32 -23.61 13.85
N GLU A 181 -0.68 -24.73 14.20
CA GLU A 181 0.68 -25.05 13.76
C GLU A 181 0.85 -24.94 12.23
N ASN A 182 -0.15 -25.39 11.48
CA ASN A 182 -0.14 -25.31 10.01
C ASN A 182 -0.31 -23.88 9.46
N GLN A 183 -0.62 -22.90 10.31
CA GLN A 183 -0.76 -21.48 9.93
C GLN A 183 0.45 -20.65 10.36
N LEU A 184 1.38 -21.18 11.14
CA LEU A 184 2.47 -20.40 11.72
C LEU A 184 3.36 -19.75 10.64
N SER A 185 3.79 -20.53 9.66
CA SER A 185 4.61 -20.00 8.55
C SER A 185 3.87 -18.94 7.75
N LEU A 186 2.57 -19.10 7.55
CA LEU A 186 1.75 -18.13 6.84
C LEU A 186 1.58 -16.84 7.64
N ALA A 187 1.35 -16.96 8.95
CA ALA A 187 1.19 -15.81 9.84
C ALA A 187 2.46 -14.96 9.94
N ILE A 188 3.61 -15.59 10.02
CA ILE A 188 4.91 -14.92 10.06
C ILE A 188 5.26 -14.37 8.66
N GLY A 189 5.06 -15.19 7.63
CA GLY A 189 5.41 -14.87 6.26
C GLY A 189 6.89 -15.06 5.95
N LYS A 190 7.23 -15.00 4.67
CA LYS A 190 8.61 -15.09 4.21
C LYS A 190 9.42 -13.93 4.81
N GLU A 191 10.53 -14.27 5.48
CA GLU A 191 11.40 -13.29 6.14
C GLU A 191 10.66 -12.39 7.16
N GLY A 192 9.57 -12.88 7.73
CA GLY A 192 8.75 -12.15 8.71
C GLY A 192 7.86 -11.06 8.11
N GLN A 193 7.68 -11.03 6.80
CA GLN A 193 6.98 -9.96 6.10
C GLN A 193 5.52 -9.79 6.54
N ASN A 194 4.78 -10.87 6.68
CA ASN A 194 3.37 -10.77 7.06
C ASN A 194 3.19 -10.17 8.45
N ALA A 195 3.96 -10.66 9.42
CA ALA A 195 3.96 -10.12 10.79
C ALA A 195 4.44 -8.67 10.84
N ARG A 196 5.50 -8.34 10.11
CA ARG A 196 6.04 -6.98 10.06
C ARG A 196 5.07 -5.98 9.46
N LEU A 197 4.41 -6.31 8.36
CA LEU A 197 3.39 -5.45 7.75
C LEU A 197 2.16 -5.30 8.65
N ALA A 198 1.72 -6.38 9.30
CA ALA A 198 0.61 -6.32 10.26
C ALA A 198 0.94 -5.40 11.46
N ALA A 199 2.16 -5.48 11.99
CA ALA A 199 2.62 -4.61 13.06
C ALA A 199 2.65 -3.14 12.64
N LYS A 200 3.16 -2.83 11.46
CA LYS A 200 3.17 -1.46 10.91
C LYS A 200 1.76 -0.94 10.66
N LEU A 201 0.89 -1.77 10.10
CA LEU A 201 -0.49 -1.40 9.77
C LEU A 201 -1.28 -1.04 11.02
N THR A 202 -1.17 -1.83 12.06
CA THR A 202 -1.95 -1.69 13.30
C THR A 202 -1.29 -0.79 14.34
N GLY A 203 0.02 -0.61 14.28
CA GLY A 203 0.79 0.11 15.29
C GLY A 203 1.01 -0.69 16.58
N TRP A 204 0.82 -2.01 16.54
CA TRP A 204 0.98 -2.92 17.67
C TRP A 204 2.22 -3.79 17.51
N LYS A 205 2.86 -4.12 18.63
CA LYS A 205 3.86 -5.20 18.66
C LYS A 205 3.12 -6.53 18.68
N ILE A 206 3.42 -7.39 17.71
CA ILE A 206 2.72 -8.65 17.53
C ILE A 206 3.72 -9.79 17.72
N ASP A 207 3.46 -10.63 18.73
CA ASP A 207 4.17 -11.89 18.94
C ASP A 207 3.28 -13.04 18.47
N ILE A 208 3.82 -13.92 17.62
CA ILE A 208 3.06 -15.02 17.02
C ILE A 208 3.64 -16.33 17.52
N LYS A 209 2.77 -17.19 18.05
CA LYS A 209 3.12 -18.54 18.49
C LYS A 209 2.11 -19.55 17.97
N SER A 210 2.52 -20.81 17.89
CA SER A 210 1.60 -21.93 17.60
C SER A 210 1.13 -22.61 18.86
N ASN A 211 -0.04 -23.21 18.81
CA ASN A 211 -0.51 -24.15 19.84
C ASN A 211 0.06 -25.53 19.60
#